data_01c2c3c79a542a6d0dacdf0fa587daa0
#
_entry.id   01c2c3c79a542a6d0dacdf0fa587daa0
#
_cell.length_a   1.000
_cell.length_b   1.000
_cell.length_c   1.000
_cell.angle_alpha   90.00
_cell.angle_beta   90.00
_cell.angle_gamma   90.00
#
_symmetry.space_group_name_H-M   'P 1'
#
loop_
_entity.id
_entity.type
_entity.pdbx_description
1 polymer ?
#
loop_
_entity_poly.entity_id
_entity_poly.type
_entity_poly.pdbx_seq_one_letter_code
_entity_poly.pdbx_strand_id
1 'polypeptide(L)'
;MIYFLIGIGAFFGAVSRYLLSGYLEKLLLLGFPLGTVIVNLIGCYLIGVFLAFNFSNKDLIGPFIAIGYLGSFTTFSAFTKEVLLFSNSNGWIPSIFIALIISSLCVFSTFMGHKMFS
;
A
#
# COMPACT_ATOMS: atom_id res chain seq x y z
N MET A 1 -10.02 15.34 18.24
CA MET A 1 -10.82 14.92 17.07
C MET A 1 -9.96 14.33 15.97
N ILE A 2 -8.86 14.98 15.56
CA ILE A 2 -8.00 14.49 14.47
C ILE A 2 -7.41 13.11 14.80
N TYR A 3 -6.86 12.93 16.00
CA TYR A 3 -6.30 11.64 16.41
C TYR A 3 -7.34 10.53 16.41
N PHE A 4 -8.56 10.83 16.79
CA PHE A 4 -9.66 9.86 16.78
C PHE A 4 -10.01 9.46 15.34
N LEU A 5 -10.06 10.42 14.42
CA LEU A 5 -10.33 10.16 13.00
C LEU A 5 -9.22 9.31 12.36
N ILE A 6 -7.97 9.61 12.66
CA ILE A 6 -6.84 8.80 12.20
C ILE A 6 -6.97 7.37 12.73
N GLY A 7 -7.29 7.23 14.02
CA GLY A 7 -7.43 5.91 14.64
C GLY A 7 -8.54 5.07 14.02
N ILE A 8 -9.70 5.66 13.76
CA ILE A 8 -10.82 4.96 13.10
C ILE A 8 -10.42 4.57 11.67
N GLY A 9 -9.86 5.51 10.92
CA GLY A 9 -9.38 5.24 9.56
C GLY A 9 -8.36 4.12 9.56
N ALA A 10 -7.39 4.17 10.48
CA ALA A 10 -6.34 3.17 10.61
C ALA A 10 -6.90 1.79 10.94
N PHE A 11 -7.90 1.71 11.82
CA PHE A 11 -8.57 0.44 12.13
C PHE A 11 -9.13 -0.20 10.86
N PHE A 12 -9.93 0.54 10.11
CA PHE A 12 -10.53 0.01 8.89
C PHE A 12 -9.49 -0.26 7.80
N GLY A 13 -8.47 0.58 7.71
CA GLY A 13 -7.38 0.38 6.74
C GLY A 13 -6.59 -0.90 7.02
N ALA A 14 -6.20 -1.11 8.26
CA ALA A 14 -5.44 -2.29 8.67
C ALA A 14 -6.26 -3.57 8.52
N VAL A 15 -7.55 -3.56 8.89
CA VAL A 15 -8.45 -4.71 8.73
C VAL A 15 -8.65 -5.02 7.24
N SER A 16 -8.90 -3.99 6.42
CA SER A 16 -9.05 -4.15 4.97
C SER A 16 -7.81 -4.77 4.35
N ARG A 17 -6.62 -4.29 4.75
CA ARG A 17 -5.34 -4.85 4.29
C ARG A 17 -5.21 -6.32 4.68
N TYR A 18 -5.49 -6.64 5.93
CA TYR A 18 -5.39 -8.01 6.44
C TYR A 18 -6.28 -8.96 5.63
N LEU A 19 -7.54 -8.56 5.42
CA LEU A 19 -8.50 -9.40 4.70
C LEU A 19 -8.10 -9.54 3.22
N LEU A 20 -7.73 -8.45 2.56
CA LEU A 20 -7.39 -8.49 1.13
C LEU A 20 -6.07 -9.22 0.89
N SER A 21 -5.03 -8.92 1.66
CA SER A 21 -3.74 -9.60 1.50
C SER A 21 -3.84 -11.08 1.85
N GLY A 22 -4.63 -11.46 2.85
CA GLY A 22 -4.89 -12.86 3.17
C GLY A 22 -5.62 -13.60 2.06
N TYR A 23 -6.59 -12.95 1.44
CA TYR A 23 -7.29 -13.53 0.29
C TYR A 23 -6.36 -13.74 -0.92
N LEU A 24 -5.40 -12.83 -1.12
CA LEU A 24 -4.49 -12.84 -2.26
C LEU A 24 -3.16 -13.54 -2.00
N GLU A 25 -2.91 -14.02 -0.78
CA GLU A 25 -1.61 -14.61 -0.42
C GLU A 25 -1.24 -15.85 -1.22
N LYS A 26 -2.24 -16.52 -1.81
CA LYS A 26 -2.05 -17.69 -2.66
C LYS A 26 -1.46 -17.36 -4.02
N LEU A 27 -1.54 -16.09 -4.43
CA LEU A 27 -0.98 -15.64 -5.70
C LEU A 27 0.53 -15.45 -5.55
N LEU A 28 1.29 -16.20 -6.34
CA LEU A 28 2.74 -16.14 -6.34
C LEU A 28 3.25 -15.80 -7.73
N LEU A 29 4.26 -14.95 -7.81
CA LEU A 29 5.00 -14.68 -9.03
C LEU A 29 6.46 -14.99 -8.77
N LEU A 30 7.00 -16.03 -9.44
CA LEU A 30 8.38 -16.51 -9.25
C LEU A 30 8.67 -16.87 -7.77
N GLY A 31 7.64 -17.32 -7.06
CA GLY A 31 7.74 -17.66 -5.64
C GLY A 31 7.58 -16.48 -4.69
N PHE A 32 7.40 -15.25 -5.21
CA PHE A 32 7.17 -14.08 -4.38
C PHE A 32 5.65 -13.88 -4.17
N PRO A 33 5.20 -13.71 -2.91
CA PRO A 33 3.77 -13.54 -2.63
C PRO A 33 3.27 -12.18 -3.12
N LEU A 34 2.11 -12.15 -3.77
CA LEU A 34 1.57 -10.96 -4.39
C LEU A 34 0.54 -10.21 -3.53
N GLY A 35 0.10 -10.80 -2.42
CA GLY A 35 -0.94 -10.16 -1.59
C GLY A 35 -0.57 -8.76 -1.15
N THR A 36 0.58 -8.60 -0.50
CA THR A 36 1.06 -7.29 -0.03
C THR A 36 1.39 -6.36 -1.21
N VAL A 37 1.93 -6.91 -2.31
CA VAL A 37 2.25 -6.12 -3.50
C VAL A 37 0.98 -5.47 -4.07
N ILE A 38 -0.08 -6.27 -4.25
CA ILE A 38 -1.35 -5.78 -4.80
C ILE A 38 -1.99 -4.75 -3.86
N VAL A 39 -2.00 -5.01 -2.56
CA VAL A 39 -2.50 -4.07 -1.55
C VAL A 39 -1.75 -2.74 -1.63
N ASN A 40 -0.42 -2.78 -1.70
CA ASN A 40 0.38 -1.56 -1.78
C ASN A 40 0.17 -0.83 -3.10
N LEU A 41 0.04 -1.54 -4.22
CA LEU A 41 -0.26 -0.91 -5.52
C LEU A 41 -1.61 -0.20 -5.50
N ILE A 42 -2.64 -0.86 -4.97
CA ILE A 42 -3.98 -0.27 -4.83
C ILE A 42 -3.94 0.96 -3.93
N GLY A 43 -3.31 0.85 -2.77
CA GLY A 43 -3.19 1.97 -1.82
C GLY A 43 -2.42 3.15 -2.40
N CYS A 44 -1.33 2.88 -3.10
CA CYS A 44 -0.54 3.91 -3.78
C CYS A 44 -1.33 4.61 -4.89
N TYR A 45 -2.10 3.85 -5.66
CA TYR A 45 -3.00 4.42 -6.66
C TYR A 45 -4.05 5.32 -6.00
N LEU A 46 -4.68 4.84 -4.93
CA LEU A 46 -5.74 5.58 -4.24
C LEU A 46 -5.23 6.86 -3.59
N ILE A 47 -4.01 6.87 -3.03
CA ILE A 47 -3.46 8.12 -2.49
C ILE A 47 -3.21 9.14 -3.61
N GLY A 48 -2.75 8.68 -4.77
CA GLY A 48 -2.61 9.52 -5.94
C GLY A 48 -3.94 10.14 -6.37
N VAL A 49 -4.98 9.32 -6.45
CA VAL A 49 -6.35 9.78 -6.75
C VAL A 49 -6.83 10.78 -5.69
N PHE A 50 -6.64 10.47 -4.42
CA PHE A 50 -7.06 11.35 -3.33
C PHE A 50 -6.41 12.73 -3.43
N LEU A 51 -5.12 12.77 -3.76
CA LEU A 51 -4.40 14.04 -3.89
C LEU A 51 -4.82 14.85 -5.12
N ALA A 52 -5.40 14.20 -6.13
CA ALA A 52 -5.91 14.89 -7.32
C ALA A 52 -7.19 15.65 -7.03
N PHE A 53 -7.98 15.23 -6.06
CA PHE A 53 -9.25 15.88 -5.73
C PHE A 53 -9.07 17.02 -4.74
N ASN A 54 -9.83 18.09 -4.92
CA ASN A 54 -9.90 19.21 -4.00
C ASN A 54 -11.15 19.09 -3.15
N PHE A 55 -10.98 18.48 -1.97
CA PHE A 55 -12.09 18.36 -1.01
C PHE A 55 -12.22 19.65 -0.20
N SER A 56 -13.45 20.07 0.03
CA SER A 56 -13.74 21.26 0.85
C SER A 56 -13.38 21.09 2.32
N ASN A 57 -13.35 19.85 2.83
CA ASN A 57 -13.06 19.53 4.23
C ASN A 57 -11.75 18.73 4.37
N LYS A 58 -10.67 19.19 3.70
CA LYS A 58 -9.38 18.49 3.76
C LYS A 58 -8.84 18.29 5.18
N ASP A 59 -9.16 19.22 6.09
CA ASP A 59 -8.67 19.17 7.46
C ASP A 59 -9.23 17.99 8.27
N LEU A 60 -10.39 17.47 7.89
CA LEU A 60 -11.01 16.30 8.53
C LEU A 60 -10.86 15.04 7.67
N ILE A 61 -11.11 15.16 6.37
CA ILE A 61 -11.08 14.03 5.43
C ILE A 61 -9.66 13.54 5.22
N GLY A 62 -8.68 14.45 5.13
CA GLY A 62 -7.28 14.11 4.93
C GLY A 62 -6.75 13.17 6.00
N PRO A 63 -6.83 13.54 7.31
CA PRO A 63 -6.37 12.65 8.38
C PRO A 63 -7.09 11.30 8.39
N PHE A 64 -8.40 11.28 8.16
CA PHE A 64 -9.17 10.03 8.16
C PHE A 64 -8.77 9.13 6.99
N ILE A 65 -8.77 9.64 5.76
CA ILE A 65 -8.54 8.83 4.56
C ILE A 65 -7.06 8.63 4.30
N ALA A 66 -6.29 9.71 4.15
CA ALA A 66 -4.91 9.61 3.69
C ALA A 66 -4.00 9.04 4.77
N ILE A 67 -4.05 9.59 5.99
CA ILE A 67 -3.17 9.15 7.07
C ILE A 67 -3.71 7.88 7.72
N GLY A 68 -4.99 7.88 8.10
CA GLY A 68 -5.61 6.76 8.79
C GLY A 68 -5.80 5.57 7.87
N TYR A 69 -6.75 5.65 6.95
CA TYR A 69 -7.14 4.49 6.15
C TYR A 69 -6.04 4.06 5.19
N LEU A 70 -5.61 4.92 4.28
CA LEU A 70 -4.61 4.54 3.27
C LEU A 70 -3.23 4.31 3.87
N GLY A 71 -2.85 5.09 4.88
CA GLY A 71 -1.58 4.90 5.58
C GLY A 71 -1.49 3.56 6.30
N SER A 72 -2.62 3.02 6.78
CA SER A 72 -2.67 1.70 7.44
C SER A 72 -3.02 0.58 6.46
N PHE A 73 -3.68 0.89 5.36
CA PHE A 73 -3.95 -0.07 4.29
C PHE A 73 -2.66 -0.50 3.59
N THR A 74 -1.77 0.44 3.28
CA THR A 74 -0.44 0.12 2.73
C THR A 74 0.52 -0.28 3.84
N THR A 75 1.51 -1.10 3.51
CA THR A 75 2.49 -1.55 4.50
C THR A 75 3.86 -1.77 3.87
N PHE A 76 4.84 -1.04 4.37
CA PHE A 76 6.23 -1.26 4.00
C PHE A 76 6.86 -2.40 4.80
N SER A 77 6.51 -2.54 6.08
CA SER A 77 7.09 -3.56 6.95
C SER A 77 6.74 -4.98 6.52
N ALA A 78 5.48 -5.24 6.13
CA ALA A 78 5.11 -6.55 5.60
C ALA A 78 5.83 -6.85 4.29
N PHE A 79 5.98 -5.85 3.43
CA PHE A 79 6.73 -5.96 2.18
C PHE A 79 8.19 -6.32 2.42
N THR A 80 8.88 -5.63 3.34
CA THR A 80 10.28 -5.93 3.63
C THR A 80 10.45 -7.30 4.27
N LYS A 81 9.50 -7.72 5.10
CA LYS A 81 9.48 -9.08 5.65
C LYS A 81 9.41 -10.12 4.52
N GLU A 82 8.54 -9.93 3.56
CA GLU A 82 8.42 -10.85 2.42
C GLU A 82 9.68 -10.89 1.56
N VAL A 83 10.33 -9.74 1.36
CA VAL A 83 11.61 -9.66 0.66
C VAL A 83 12.68 -10.48 1.40
N LEU A 84 12.73 -10.35 2.73
CA LEU A 84 13.66 -11.13 3.55
C LEU A 84 13.41 -12.63 3.43
N LEU A 85 12.15 -13.06 3.53
CA LEU A 85 11.80 -14.47 3.41
C LEU A 85 12.12 -15.01 2.00
N PHE A 86 11.87 -14.21 0.98
CA PHE A 86 12.22 -14.58 -0.40
C PHE A 86 13.74 -14.74 -0.56
N SER A 87 14.53 -13.91 0.13
CA SER A 87 15.99 -13.99 0.07
C SER A 87 16.55 -15.29 0.64
N ASN A 88 15.85 -15.90 1.61
CA ASN A 88 16.27 -17.17 2.19
C ASN A 88 16.27 -18.31 1.16
N SER A 89 15.39 -18.25 0.17
CA SER A 89 15.28 -19.28 -0.87
C SER A 89 16.00 -18.91 -2.16
N ASN A 90 16.14 -17.61 -2.46
CA ASN A 90 16.60 -17.12 -3.77
C ASN A 90 17.85 -16.24 -3.70
N GLY A 91 18.36 -15.98 -2.51
CA GLY A 91 19.50 -15.10 -2.29
C GLY A 91 19.11 -13.63 -2.24
N TRP A 92 20.05 -12.80 -1.76
CA TRP A 92 19.77 -11.38 -1.53
C TRP A 92 19.78 -10.53 -2.81
N ILE A 93 20.54 -10.93 -3.85
CA ILE A 93 20.61 -10.16 -5.10
C ILE A 93 19.27 -10.14 -5.84
N PRO A 94 18.64 -11.30 -6.15
CA PRO A 94 17.30 -11.30 -6.75
C PRO A 94 16.27 -10.59 -5.87
N SER A 95 16.38 -10.69 -4.55
CA SER A 95 15.46 -10.07 -3.62
C SER A 95 15.52 -8.54 -3.67
N ILE A 96 16.73 -7.97 -3.78
CA ILE A 96 16.90 -6.53 -3.94
C ILE A 96 16.31 -6.07 -5.28
N PHE A 97 16.53 -6.80 -6.36
CA PHE A 97 15.94 -6.45 -7.65
C PHE A 97 14.41 -6.44 -7.61
N ILE A 98 13.79 -7.46 -7.01
CA ILE A 98 12.33 -7.51 -6.84
C ILE A 98 11.87 -6.33 -6.00
N ALA A 99 12.56 -6.02 -4.90
CA ALA A 99 12.20 -4.92 -4.02
C ALA A 99 12.24 -3.58 -4.77
N LEU A 100 13.26 -3.36 -5.59
CA LEU A 100 13.39 -2.13 -6.37
C LEU A 100 12.28 -2.03 -7.43
N ILE A 101 11.96 -3.12 -8.11
CA ILE A 101 10.89 -3.15 -9.12
C ILE A 101 9.55 -2.84 -8.47
N ILE A 102 9.21 -3.51 -7.38
CA ILE A 102 7.93 -3.32 -6.69
C ILE A 102 7.79 -1.90 -6.14
N SER A 103 8.85 -1.37 -5.52
CA SER A 103 8.86 0.00 -5.02
C SER A 103 8.65 1.02 -6.14
N SER A 104 9.32 0.81 -7.27
CA SER A 104 9.15 1.67 -8.45
C SER A 104 7.73 1.61 -9.00
N LEU A 105 7.13 0.42 -9.04
CA LEU A 105 5.75 0.23 -9.48
C LEU A 105 4.76 0.95 -8.54
N CYS A 106 5.02 0.93 -7.23
CA CYS A 106 4.18 1.64 -6.26
C CYS A 106 4.23 3.16 -6.49
N VAL A 107 5.42 3.72 -6.68
CA VAL A 107 5.56 5.15 -6.99
C VAL A 107 4.87 5.49 -8.31
N PHE A 108 5.07 4.68 -9.34
CA PHE A 108 4.40 4.85 -10.63
C PHE A 108 2.88 4.80 -10.48
N SER A 109 2.37 3.88 -9.67
CA SER A 109 0.93 3.74 -9.40
C SER A 109 0.36 5.03 -8.79
N THR A 110 1.09 5.68 -7.87
CA THR A 110 0.68 6.96 -7.29
C THR A 110 0.58 8.04 -8.37
N PHE A 111 1.59 8.16 -9.23
CA PHE A 111 1.56 9.13 -10.33
C PHE A 111 0.39 8.86 -11.28
N MET A 112 0.13 7.59 -11.60
CA MET A 112 -0.99 7.24 -12.48
C MET A 112 -2.33 7.63 -11.87
N GLY A 113 -2.53 7.31 -10.58
CA GLY A 113 -3.77 7.68 -9.88
C GLY A 113 -3.98 9.19 -9.86
N HIS A 114 -2.93 9.95 -9.59
CA HIS A 114 -3.01 11.40 -9.59
C HIS A 114 -3.31 11.96 -10.99
N LYS A 115 -2.60 11.48 -12.01
CA LYS A 115 -2.73 12.01 -13.37
C LYS A 115 -4.10 11.72 -13.96
N MET A 116 -4.68 10.55 -13.70
CA MET A 116 -5.97 10.17 -14.27
C MET A 116 -7.12 11.03 -13.77
N PHE A 117 -7.00 11.64 -12.61
CA PHE A 117 -8.07 12.40 -11.95
C PHE A 117 -7.71 13.88 -11.73
N SER A 118 -6.53 14.30 -12.12
CA SER A 118 -6.13 15.71 -11.99
C SER A 118 -6.63 16.61 -13.13
#